data_d75d129433fe62b19d6a8808ff06a7a2
#
_entry.id   d75d129433fe62b19d6a8808ff06a7a2
#
_cell.length_a   1.000
_cell.length_b   1.000
_cell.length_c   1.000
_cell.angle_alpha   90.00
_cell.angle_beta   90.00
_cell.angle_gamma   90.00
#
_symmetry.space_group_name_H-M   'P 1'
#
loop_
_entity.id
_entity.type
_entity.pdbx_description
1 polymer ?
#
loop_
_entity_poly.entity_id
_entity_poly.type
_entity_poly.pdbx_seq_one_letter_code
_entity_poly.pdbx_strand_id
1 'polypeptide(L)'
;MTFRPLIGVALASLLLLPSTAPGADPIRVGYLGPLTGIFAAAGKDMLDGLKMAFEQVSYEAAGRKIELIEEDDEGNPATAQAKYRKLVAQDRIHVLDGVLLINIGYALVPNIERDRLPSLFLTTPDEITKRKPARHVIRSNFAASQPMHALGDYAARTLRYKRVAAIAMDNGFGHEGVGGFQRVFEDLGGRVVQKTWVPLNAMDFAPYLTQVPRDVDAVVQVFVAGQAVRFAKQYGESALHGKVPLIGTGVFTDQSSLQGMGDEVIGHVGALIWAPTIDNAANRAFVQLAEGKVKRTPSYFHAVMYSSGRWIIEAARALGGNVEDRDRFLAALRKASDTTPDPRGPIKLDEYGNPTQNVYIVKVEKVNGRLQNTVIHTYPMVSQFWTYKADEFLKSPPYDRSYPPVKP
;
A
#
# COMPACT_ATOMS: atom_id res chain seq x y z
N MET A 1 -0.70 -7.58 97.83
CA MET A 1 -0.87 -6.57 96.76
C MET A 1 0.19 -6.85 95.71
N THR A 2 -0.19 -7.52 94.63
CA THR A 2 0.77 -7.96 93.60
C THR A 2 0.39 -7.19 92.28
N PHE A 3 1.25 -6.31 91.85
CA PHE A 3 1.14 -5.58 90.55
C PHE A 3 1.65 -6.52 89.45
N ARG A 4 0.78 -6.71 88.42
CA ARG A 4 1.12 -7.31 87.15
C ARG A 4 1.37 -6.20 86.12
N PRO A 5 2.44 -6.24 85.30
CA PRO A 5 2.61 -5.31 84.19
C PRO A 5 1.88 -5.82 82.95
N LEU A 6 1.12 -4.93 82.28
CA LEU A 6 0.52 -5.10 80.98
C LEU A 6 1.62 -4.90 79.89
N ILE A 7 1.87 -5.94 79.11
CA ILE A 7 2.72 -5.86 77.93
C ILE A 7 1.81 -5.48 76.75
N GLY A 8 1.97 -4.25 76.25
CA GLY A 8 1.31 -3.79 75.03
C GLY A 8 2.02 -4.31 73.80
N VAL A 9 1.35 -5.13 72.96
CA VAL A 9 1.84 -5.59 71.67
C VAL A 9 1.52 -4.51 70.66
N ALA A 10 2.52 -3.82 70.14
CA ALA A 10 2.40 -2.88 69.01
C ALA A 10 2.38 -3.68 67.70
N LEU A 11 1.23 -3.71 67.05
CA LEU A 11 1.06 -4.29 65.72
C LEU A 11 1.61 -3.29 64.68
N ALA A 12 2.81 -3.53 64.15
CA ALA A 12 3.36 -2.75 63.06
C ALA A 12 2.70 -3.20 61.75
N SER A 13 1.76 -2.43 61.25
CA SER A 13 1.15 -2.62 59.91
C SER A 13 2.18 -2.25 58.86
N LEU A 14 2.78 -3.26 58.22
CA LEU A 14 3.62 -3.09 57.03
C LEU A 14 2.73 -2.69 55.86
N LEU A 15 2.71 -1.43 55.50
CA LEU A 15 2.12 -0.94 54.24
C LEU A 15 2.98 -1.45 53.09
N LEU A 16 2.55 -2.53 52.44
CA LEU A 16 3.03 -2.96 51.12
C LEU A 16 2.65 -1.90 50.11
N LEU A 17 3.57 -0.97 49.82
CA LEU A 17 3.46 -0.11 48.62
C LEU A 17 3.52 -1.03 47.40
N PRO A 18 2.60 -0.90 46.43
CA PRO A 18 2.73 -1.66 45.22
C PRO A 18 4.03 -1.22 44.52
N SER A 19 5.00 -2.14 44.45
CA SER A 19 6.16 -1.98 43.59
C SER A 19 5.66 -1.94 42.16
N THR A 20 5.65 -0.76 41.56
CA THR A 20 5.51 -0.63 40.08
C THR A 20 6.75 -1.27 39.50
N ALA A 21 6.60 -2.51 39.02
CA ALA A 21 7.64 -3.14 38.20
C ALA A 21 8.00 -2.15 37.08
N PRO A 22 9.30 -1.97 36.74
CA PRO A 22 9.66 -1.17 35.56
C PRO A 22 8.87 -1.70 34.39
N GLY A 23 8.09 -0.82 33.73
CA GLY A 23 7.30 -1.21 32.56
C GLY A 23 8.22 -1.86 31.54
N ALA A 24 7.77 -2.97 30.95
CA ALA A 24 8.55 -3.63 29.89
C ALA A 24 8.93 -2.61 28.81
N ASP A 25 10.13 -2.72 28.23
CA ASP A 25 10.58 -1.85 27.14
C ASP A 25 9.51 -1.73 26.04
N PRO A 26 9.30 -0.53 25.45
CA PRO A 26 8.28 -0.36 24.43
C PRO A 26 8.56 -1.18 23.17
N ILE A 27 7.49 -1.55 22.47
CA ILE A 27 7.58 -2.09 21.10
C ILE A 27 7.83 -0.90 20.19
N ARG A 28 9.05 -0.79 19.61
CA ARG A 28 9.42 0.33 18.74
C ARG A 28 9.10 0.00 17.29
N VAL A 29 8.25 0.82 16.68
CA VAL A 29 7.85 0.75 15.28
C VAL A 29 8.45 1.93 14.55
N GLY A 30 9.29 1.70 13.54
CA GLY A 30 9.82 2.75 12.69
C GLY A 30 8.88 2.97 11.50
N TYR A 31 8.38 4.19 11.34
CA TYR A 31 7.76 4.64 10.09
C TYR A 31 8.82 5.33 9.23
N LEU A 32 8.90 4.97 7.95
CA LEU A 32 9.76 5.61 6.97
C LEU A 32 8.95 5.86 5.69
N GLY A 33 8.75 7.13 5.34
CA GLY A 33 7.97 7.50 4.16
C GLY A 33 8.09 8.99 3.84
N PRO A 34 7.60 9.45 2.68
CA PRO A 34 7.73 10.83 2.25
C PRO A 34 6.73 11.74 3.00
N LEU A 35 7.20 12.49 3.98
CA LEU A 35 6.39 13.47 4.70
C LEU A 35 6.51 14.88 4.10
N THR A 36 7.47 15.08 3.20
CA THR A 36 7.69 16.30 2.43
C THR A 36 7.73 16.03 0.92
N GLY A 37 7.77 17.09 0.08
CA GLY A 37 7.85 16.98 -1.38
C GLY A 37 6.54 16.57 -2.06
N ILE A 38 6.66 16.12 -3.32
CA ILE A 38 5.49 15.84 -4.19
C ILE A 38 4.64 14.65 -3.76
N PHE A 39 5.16 13.78 -2.90
CA PHE A 39 4.47 12.60 -2.36
C PHE A 39 3.98 12.81 -0.91
N ALA A 40 4.16 14.00 -0.33
CA ALA A 40 3.85 14.27 1.07
C ALA A 40 2.39 13.96 1.46
N ALA A 41 1.43 14.21 0.58
CA ALA A 41 0.03 13.91 0.84
C ALA A 41 -0.18 12.41 1.05
N ALA A 42 0.40 11.58 0.18
CA ALA A 42 0.34 10.12 0.31
C ALA A 42 1.06 9.64 1.57
N GLY A 43 2.27 10.15 1.86
CA GLY A 43 3.02 9.80 3.06
C GLY A 43 2.32 10.16 4.36
N LYS A 44 1.63 11.31 4.41
CA LYS A 44 0.80 11.69 5.56
C LYS A 44 -0.40 10.76 5.73
N ASP A 45 -1.10 10.43 4.63
CA ASP A 45 -2.20 9.46 4.67
C ASP A 45 -1.73 8.07 5.15
N MET A 46 -0.54 7.64 4.75
CA MET A 46 0.10 6.42 5.26
C MET A 46 0.30 6.48 6.76
N LEU A 47 0.93 7.54 7.25
CA LEU A 47 1.23 7.73 8.67
C LEU A 47 -0.06 7.82 9.50
N ASP A 48 -1.07 8.54 9.02
CA ASP A 48 -2.37 8.65 9.68
C ASP A 48 -3.06 7.29 9.79
N GLY A 49 -3.02 6.47 8.74
CA GLY A 49 -3.54 5.10 8.76
C GLY A 49 -2.89 4.24 9.82
N LEU A 50 -1.56 4.30 9.93
CA LEU A 50 -0.79 3.56 10.94
C LEU A 50 -1.15 4.04 12.37
N LYS A 51 -1.20 5.35 12.58
CA LYS A 51 -1.62 5.96 13.85
C LYS A 51 -3.03 5.53 14.25
N MET A 52 -3.98 5.51 13.32
CA MET A 52 -5.35 5.05 13.59
C MET A 52 -5.40 3.63 14.15
N ALA A 53 -4.56 2.72 13.65
CA ALA A 53 -4.49 1.36 14.20
C ALA A 53 -3.98 1.35 15.64
N PHE A 54 -2.92 2.10 15.94
CA PHE A 54 -2.34 2.15 17.28
C PHE A 54 -3.22 2.90 18.29
N GLU A 55 -3.90 3.94 17.87
CA GLU A 55 -4.86 4.68 18.71
C GLU A 55 -6.02 3.80 19.18
N GLN A 56 -6.50 2.86 18.36
CA GLN A 56 -7.57 1.94 18.76
C GLN A 56 -7.19 1.05 19.95
N VAL A 57 -5.91 0.85 20.19
CA VAL A 57 -5.39 0.08 21.32
C VAL A 57 -4.63 0.97 22.32
N SER A 58 -4.86 2.29 22.27
CA SER A 58 -4.20 3.28 23.13
C SER A 58 -2.66 3.15 23.11
N TYR A 59 -2.09 2.82 21.95
CA TYR A 59 -0.66 2.55 21.78
C TYR A 59 -0.13 1.46 22.72
N GLU A 60 -0.89 0.37 22.91
CA GLU A 60 -0.49 -0.75 23.76
C GLU A 60 -0.79 -2.11 23.10
N ALA A 61 0.14 -3.04 23.17
CA ALA A 61 -0.05 -4.43 22.76
C ALA A 61 0.65 -5.38 23.74
N ALA A 62 -0.07 -6.42 24.16
CA ALA A 62 0.46 -7.44 25.10
C ALA A 62 1.11 -6.84 26.37
N GLY A 63 0.53 -5.77 26.94
CA GLY A 63 1.03 -5.10 28.14
C GLY A 63 2.28 -4.24 27.92
N ARG A 64 2.69 -4.02 26.67
CA ARG A 64 3.82 -3.14 26.31
C ARG A 64 3.31 -1.93 25.52
N LYS A 65 3.90 -0.77 25.78
CA LYS A 65 3.63 0.43 24.98
C LYS A 65 4.17 0.25 23.56
N ILE A 66 3.46 0.82 22.58
CA ILE A 66 3.94 0.96 21.20
C ILE A 66 4.52 2.36 21.06
N GLU A 67 5.80 2.45 20.71
CA GLU A 67 6.49 3.69 20.39
C GLU A 67 6.63 3.79 18.86
N LEU A 68 5.97 4.78 18.25
CA LEU A 68 6.06 5.06 16.82
C LEU A 68 7.12 6.13 16.58
N ILE A 69 8.15 5.80 15.80
CA ILE A 69 9.26 6.69 15.46
C ILE A 69 9.12 7.03 13.98
N GLU A 70 8.95 8.31 13.68
CA GLU A 70 8.60 8.82 12.36
C GLU A 70 9.83 9.42 11.68
N GLU A 71 10.14 8.98 10.45
CA GLU A 71 11.22 9.52 9.64
C GLU A 71 10.74 9.86 8.22
N ASP A 72 11.13 11.05 7.78
CA ASP A 72 10.88 11.53 6.42
C ASP A 72 12.01 11.06 5.49
N ASP A 73 11.67 10.31 4.45
CA ASP A 73 12.61 9.87 3.41
C ASP A 73 12.81 10.94 2.31
N GLU A 74 12.05 12.04 2.34
CA GLU A 74 12.07 13.14 1.36
C GLU A 74 11.89 12.68 -0.10
N GLY A 75 11.43 11.44 -0.32
CA GLY A 75 11.39 10.80 -1.63
C GLY A 75 12.78 10.49 -2.21
N ASN A 76 13.82 10.46 -1.38
CA ASN A 76 15.22 10.30 -1.78
C ASN A 76 15.84 9.01 -1.21
N PRO A 77 16.40 8.12 -2.04
CA PRO A 77 17.00 6.86 -1.57
C PRO A 77 18.18 7.04 -0.62
N ALA A 78 19.01 8.08 -0.78
CA ALA A 78 20.15 8.31 0.11
C ALA A 78 19.69 8.78 1.49
N THR A 79 18.70 9.69 1.54
CA THR A 79 18.04 10.12 2.79
C THR A 79 17.39 8.91 3.47
N ALA A 80 16.61 8.10 2.71
CA ALA A 80 15.97 6.91 3.24
C ALA A 80 16.96 5.92 3.88
N GLN A 81 18.11 5.67 3.25
CA GLN A 81 19.16 4.81 3.80
C GLN A 81 19.78 5.40 5.08
N ALA A 82 19.96 6.72 5.14
CA ALA A 82 20.48 7.38 6.35
C ALA A 82 19.48 7.28 7.51
N LYS A 83 18.19 7.53 7.25
CA LYS A 83 17.10 7.41 8.22
C LYS A 83 16.90 5.96 8.68
N TYR A 84 16.96 5.00 7.77
CA TYR A 84 16.93 3.58 8.12
C TYR A 84 18.05 3.21 9.09
N ARG A 85 19.30 3.62 8.82
CA ARG A 85 20.42 3.36 9.74
C ARG A 85 20.20 3.96 11.12
N LYS A 86 19.63 5.18 11.21
CA LYS A 86 19.25 5.81 12.49
C LYS A 86 18.21 4.96 13.22
N LEU A 87 17.11 4.61 12.55
CA LEU A 87 16.03 3.80 13.12
C LEU A 87 16.55 2.45 13.70
N VAL A 88 17.48 1.80 12.99
CA VAL A 88 18.05 0.51 13.45
C VAL A 88 19.08 0.67 14.55
N ALA A 89 20.06 1.56 14.37
CA ALA A 89 21.23 1.64 15.24
C ALA A 89 21.01 2.48 16.52
N GLN A 90 20.25 3.58 16.39
CA GLN A 90 20.00 4.51 17.50
C GLN A 90 18.66 4.22 18.17
N ASP A 91 17.59 4.15 17.36
CA ASP A 91 16.23 3.99 17.89
C ASP A 91 15.87 2.53 18.18
N ARG A 92 16.64 1.56 17.66
CA ARG A 92 16.51 0.11 17.90
C ARG A 92 15.08 -0.38 17.63
N ILE A 93 14.53 -0.08 16.48
CA ILE A 93 13.21 -0.52 16.09
C ILE A 93 13.11 -2.04 15.96
N HIS A 94 11.95 -2.60 16.27
CA HIS A 94 11.64 -4.02 16.13
C HIS A 94 11.05 -4.35 14.76
N VAL A 95 10.39 -3.38 14.12
CA VAL A 95 9.78 -3.50 12.80
C VAL A 95 9.84 -2.16 12.08
N LEU A 96 10.09 -2.20 10.77
CA LEU A 96 9.94 -1.07 9.87
C LEU A 96 8.57 -1.16 9.18
N ASP A 97 7.84 -0.05 9.07
CA ASP A 97 6.62 0.05 8.29
C ASP A 97 6.61 1.30 7.41
N GLY A 98 5.99 1.22 6.24
CA GLY A 98 5.91 2.33 5.29
C GLY A 98 6.59 2.04 3.96
N VAL A 99 7.57 2.86 3.57
CA VAL A 99 8.31 2.82 2.31
C VAL A 99 7.39 2.88 1.10
N LEU A 100 7.24 4.07 0.53
CA LEU A 100 6.31 4.30 -0.59
C LEU A 100 6.98 4.05 -1.95
N LEU A 101 8.17 4.60 -2.18
CA LEU A 101 8.75 4.68 -3.51
C LEU A 101 9.53 3.42 -3.88
N ILE A 102 9.38 2.97 -5.14
CA ILE A 102 10.02 1.76 -5.68
C ILE A 102 11.54 1.80 -5.55
N ASN A 103 12.18 2.91 -5.93
CA ASN A 103 13.62 3.09 -5.84
C ASN A 103 14.15 3.07 -4.40
N ILE A 104 13.36 3.56 -3.44
CA ILE A 104 13.68 3.48 -2.02
C ILE A 104 13.56 2.03 -1.54
N GLY A 105 12.48 1.33 -1.91
CA GLY A 105 12.32 -0.09 -1.59
C GLY A 105 13.52 -0.93 -2.04
N TYR A 106 13.92 -0.80 -3.28
CA TYR A 106 15.12 -1.50 -3.79
C TYR A 106 16.41 -1.11 -3.06
N ALA A 107 16.57 0.17 -2.70
CA ALA A 107 17.76 0.65 -1.99
C ALA A 107 17.86 0.15 -0.55
N LEU A 108 16.73 -0.13 0.10
CA LEU A 108 16.69 -0.58 1.50
C LEU A 108 16.80 -2.10 1.66
N VAL A 109 16.33 -2.90 0.69
CA VAL A 109 16.31 -4.36 0.77
C VAL A 109 17.65 -4.97 1.20
N PRO A 110 18.82 -4.60 0.64
CA PRO A 110 20.10 -5.17 1.07
C PRO A 110 20.42 -4.93 2.56
N ASN A 111 20.06 -3.76 3.08
CA ASN A 111 20.26 -3.42 4.50
C ASN A 111 19.29 -4.21 5.38
N ILE A 112 18.02 -4.30 5.00
CA ILE A 112 17.00 -5.06 5.71
C ILE A 112 17.36 -6.54 5.83
N GLU A 113 17.82 -7.14 4.72
CA GLU A 113 18.24 -8.54 4.69
C GLU A 113 19.49 -8.79 5.58
N ARG A 114 20.49 -7.90 5.54
CA ARG A 114 21.67 -7.96 6.41
C ARG A 114 21.27 -7.86 7.89
N ASP A 115 20.39 -6.92 8.22
CA ASP A 115 19.96 -6.64 9.58
C ASP A 115 18.85 -7.60 10.05
N ARG A 116 18.28 -8.41 9.16
CA ARG A 116 17.16 -9.33 9.38
C ARG A 116 15.97 -8.63 10.03
N LEU A 117 15.74 -7.35 9.71
CA LEU A 117 14.68 -6.55 10.31
C LEU A 117 13.33 -6.87 9.67
N PRO A 118 12.32 -7.33 10.42
CA PRO A 118 10.95 -7.44 9.91
C PRO A 118 10.49 -6.11 9.34
N SER A 119 10.03 -6.10 8.09
CA SER A 119 9.67 -4.88 7.40
C SER A 119 8.36 -5.06 6.63
N LEU A 120 7.42 -4.13 6.82
CA LEU A 120 6.16 -4.06 6.10
C LEU A 120 6.28 -2.98 5.03
N PHE A 121 6.21 -3.36 3.76
CA PHE A 121 6.40 -2.43 2.65
C PHE A 121 5.09 -2.10 1.94
N LEU A 122 4.75 -0.82 1.90
CA LEU A 122 3.68 -0.34 1.03
C LEU A 122 4.14 -0.26 -0.43
N THR A 123 5.41 -0.08 -0.69
CA THR A 123 5.95 0.03 -2.05
C THR A 123 5.70 -1.20 -2.92
N THR A 124 5.59 -1.00 -4.21
CA THR A 124 5.03 -1.96 -5.17
C THR A 124 6.00 -2.66 -6.13
N PRO A 125 7.34 -2.56 -6.03
CA PRO A 125 8.22 -3.17 -7.02
C PRO A 125 8.01 -4.67 -7.11
N ASP A 126 7.75 -5.18 -8.31
CA ASP A 126 7.40 -6.56 -8.55
C ASP A 126 8.48 -7.54 -8.07
N GLU A 127 9.75 -7.23 -8.33
CA GLU A 127 10.84 -8.20 -8.18
C GLU A 127 11.22 -8.50 -6.73
N ILE A 128 10.89 -7.64 -5.76
CA ILE A 128 11.16 -7.93 -4.33
C ILE A 128 10.29 -9.05 -3.74
N THR A 129 9.26 -9.47 -4.48
CA THR A 129 8.40 -10.61 -4.14
C THR A 129 8.25 -11.59 -5.29
N LYS A 130 9.12 -11.54 -6.31
CA LYS A 130 9.12 -12.45 -7.46
C LYS A 130 10.47 -13.14 -7.61
N ARG A 131 11.35 -12.67 -8.52
CA ARG A 131 12.62 -13.34 -8.86
C ARG A 131 13.73 -13.12 -7.82
N LYS A 132 13.62 -12.08 -7.02
CA LYS A 132 14.58 -11.73 -5.96
C LYS A 132 13.82 -11.48 -4.65
N PRO A 133 13.16 -12.49 -4.09
CA PRO A 133 12.30 -12.29 -2.92
C PRO A 133 13.12 -11.85 -1.71
N ALA A 134 12.73 -10.74 -1.13
CA ALA A 134 13.28 -10.23 0.12
C ALA A 134 12.64 -10.99 1.29
N ARG A 135 13.43 -11.77 2.02
CA ARG A 135 12.93 -12.69 3.06
C ARG A 135 12.33 -11.98 4.27
N HIS A 136 12.90 -10.82 4.63
CA HIS A 136 12.50 -10.02 5.79
C HIS A 136 11.50 -8.93 5.44
N VAL A 137 11.02 -8.89 4.20
CA VAL A 137 9.99 -7.97 3.74
C VAL A 137 8.67 -8.72 3.56
N ILE A 138 7.61 -8.16 4.12
CA ILE A 138 6.21 -8.48 3.81
C ILE A 138 5.65 -7.28 3.05
N ARG A 139 5.09 -7.51 1.88
CA ARG A 139 4.34 -6.45 1.20
C ARG A 139 2.99 -6.28 1.89
N SER A 140 2.69 -5.08 2.37
CA SER A 140 1.37 -4.76 2.91
C SER A 140 0.37 -4.34 1.83
N ASN A 141 0.83 -4.09 0.62
CA ASN A 141 0.10 -3.54 -0.53
C ASN A 141 -0.12 -4.58 -1.63
N PHE A 142 0.24 -4.28 -2.87
CA PHE A 142 0.19 -5.15 -4.07
C PHE A 142 1.49 -5.05 -4.86
N ALA A 143 1.83 -6.05 -5.67
CA ALA A 143 2.83 -5.93 -6.72
C ALA A 143 2.27 -5.07 -7.87
N ALA A 144 3.06 -4.13 -8.42
CA ALA A 144 2.56 -3.12 -9.37
C ALA A 144 1.77 -3.70 -10.55
N SER A 145 2.17 -4.87 -11.04
CA SER A 145 1.47 -5.58 -12.11
C SER A 145 0.17 -6.27 -11.65
N GLN A 146 0.01 -6.58 -10.35
CA GLN A 146 -1.06 -7.46 -9.85
C GLN A 146 -2.48 -6.93 -10.14
N PRO A 147 -2.89 -5.70 -9.77
CA PRO A 147 -4.21 -5.20 -10.12
C PRO A 147 -4.36 -4.95 -11.62
N MET A 148 -3.27 -4.67 -12.31
CA MET A 148 -3.28 -4.40 -13.73
C MET A 148 -3.49 -5.66 -14.59
N HIS A 149 -3.12 -6.84 -14.09
CA HIS A 149 -3.53 -8.11 -14.68
C HIS A 149 -5.06 -8.23 -14.73
N ALA A 150 -5.74 -7.96 -13.60
CA ALA A 150 -7.20 -8.00 -13.51
C ALA A 150 -7.85 -6.95 -14.43
N LEU A 151 -7.26 -5.76 -14.54
CA LEU A 151 -7.77 -4.75 -15.49
C LEU A 151 -7.60 -5.19 -16.93
N GLY A 152 -6.52 -5.88 -17.29
CA GLY A 152 -6.32 -6.44 -18.63
C GLY A 152 -7.40 -7.45 -18.99
N ASP A 153 -7.76 -8.33 -18.06
CA ASP A 153 -8.87 -9.27 -18.22
C ASP A 153 -10.21 -8.53 -18.36
N TYR A 154 -10.49 -7.58 -17.48
CA TYR A 154 -11.72 -6.79 -17.52
C TYR A 154 -11.87 -6.00 -18.82
N ALA A 155 -10.79 -5.37 -19.30
CA ALA A 155 -10.77 -4.63 -20.54
C ALA A 155 -11.07 -5.52 -21.75
N ALA A 156 -10.49 -6.74 -21.81
CA ALA A 156 -10.70 -7.67 -22.91
C ALA A 156 -12.09 -8.33 -22.88
N ARG A 157 -12.52 -8.83 -21.71
CA ARG A 157 -13.72 -9.67 -21.58
C ARG A 157 -15.00 -8.86 -21.36
N THR A 158 -14.92 -7.84 -20.50
CA THR A 158 -16.11 -7.06 -20.10
C THR A 158 -16.28 -5.83 -20.96
N LEU A 159 -15.23 -4.99 -21.10
CA LEU A 159 -15.30 -3.80 -21.94
C LEU A 159 -15.16 -4.14 -23.43
N ARG A 160 -14.70 -5.35 -23.77
CA ARG A 160 -14.52 -5.87 -25.13
C ARG A 160 -13.58 -5.02 -25.99
N TYR A 161 -12.64 -4.33 -25.35
CA TYR A 161 -11.63 -3.56 -26.07
C TYR A 161 -10.70 -4.49 -26.85
N LYS A 162 -10.21 -4.01 -27.99
CA LYS A 162 -9.29 -4.74 -28.87
C LYS A 162 -7.96 -4.02 -29.05
N ARG A 163 -7.98 -2.70 -29.05
CA ARG A 163 -6.81 -1.86 -29.32
C ARG A 163 -6.72 -0.75 -28.29
N VAL A 164 -5.60 -0.67 -27.59
CA VAL A 164 -5.38 0.38 -26.59
C VAL A 164 -4.01 1.02 -26.74
N ALA A 165 -3.89 2.30 -26.39
CA ALA A 165 -2.61 2.98 -26.19
C ALA A 165 -2.33 3.13 -24.71
N ALA A 166 -1.09 2.94 -24.27
CA ALA A 166 -0.67 3.13 -22.90
C ALA A 166 0.15 4.42 -22.75
N ILE A 167 -0.15 5.20 -21.72
CA ILE A 167 0.63 6.36 -21.30
C ILE A 167 0.91 6.24 -19.80
N ALA A 168 2.18 6.24 -19.40
CA ALA A 168 2.54 5.99 -18.01
C ALA A 168 3.79 6.75 -17.57
N MET A 169 3.99 6.86 -16.27
CA MET A 169 5.21 7.38 -15.66
C MET A 169 6.42 6.57 -16.14
N ASP A 170 7.52 7.26 -16.45
CA ASP A 170 8.78 6.61 -16.84
C ASP A 170 9.56 6.15 -15.58
N ASN A 171 9.00 5.16 -14.90
CA ASN A 171 9.61 4.50 -13.74
C ASN A 171 9.08 3.06 -13.59
N GLY A 172 9.59 2.33 -12.60
CA GLY A 172 9.19 0.94 -12.34
C GLY A 172 7.69 0.75 -12.18
N PHE A 173 6.99 1.65 -11.48
CA PHE A 173 5.54 1.56 -11.29
C PHE A 173 4.77 1.63 -12.62
N GLY A 174 5.16 2.59 -13.49
CA GLY A 174 4.58 2.72 -14.82
C GLY A 174 4.86 1.51 -15.71
N HIS A 175 6.13 1.07 -15.73
CA HIS A 175 6.57 -0.05 -16.58
C HIS A 175 5.90 -1.37 -16.16
N GLU A 176 5.94 -1.71 -14.87
CA GLU A 176 5.36 -2.94 -14.32
C GLU A 176 3.82 -2.94 -14.43
N GLY A 177 3.18 -1.79 -14.19
CA GLY A 177 1.73 -1.66 -14.35
C GLY A 177 1.28 -1.86 -15.79
N VAL A 178 1.91 -1.18 -16.75
CA VAL A 178 1.61 -1.37 -18.18
C VAL A 178 1.93 -2.78 -18.63
N GLY A 179 3.06 -3.35 -18.19
CA GLY A 179 3.46 -4.72 -18.52
C GLY A 179 2.46 -5.76 -18.04
N GLY A 180 1.97 -5.61 -16.81
CA GLY A 180 0.94 -6.49 -16.25
C GLY A 180 -0.37 -6.42 -17.03
N PHE A 181 -0.84 -5.21 -17.35
CA PHE A 181 -2.03 -5.02 -18.19
C PHE A 181 -1.84 -5.66 -19.57
N GLN A 182 -0.74 -5.32 -20.27
CA GLN A 182 -0.47 -5.77 -21.63
C GLN A 182 -0.46 -7.28 -21.73
N ARG A 183 0.22 -7.97 -20.81
CA ARG A 183 0.33 -9.44 -20.86
C ARG A 183 -1.05 -10.09 -20.89
N VAL A 184 -1.90 -9.79 -19.91
CA VAL A 184 -3.22 -10.43 -19.82
C VAL A 184 -4.13 -9.99 -20.96
N PHE A 185 -4.12 -8.70 -21.29
CA PHE A 185 -4.94 -8.16 -22.36
C PHE A 185 -4.60 -8.78 -23.72
N GLU A 186 -3.29 -8.95 -24.04
CA GLU A 186 -2.84 -9.57 -25.29
C GLU A 186 -3.04 -11.08 -25.32
N ASP A 187 -2.92 -11.80 -24.19
CA ASP A 187 -3.24 -13.21 -24.09
C ASP A 187 -4.72 -13.51 -24.39
N LEU A 188 -5.58 -12.49 -24.21
CA LEU A 188 -7.01 -12.53 -24.50
C LEU A 188 -7.37 -11.95 -25.89
N GLY A 189 -6.37 -11.71 -26.73
CA GLY A 189 -6.55 -11.25 -28.12
C GLY A 189 -6.70 -9.74 -28.28
N GLY A 190 -6.45 -8.96 -27.23
CA GLY A 190 -6.28 -7.52 -27.32
C GLY A 190 -4.89 -7.15 -27.87
N ARG A 191 -4.66 -5.85 -28.09
CA ARG A 191 -3.37 -5.33 -28.55
C ARG A 191 -3.07 -3.98 -27.93
N VAL A 192 -1.91 -3.85 -27.28
CA VAL A 192 -1.34 -2.56 -26.90
C VAL A 192 -0.56 -2.04 -28.09
N VAL A 193 -1.07 -1.01 -28.77
CA VAL A 193 -0.53 -0.51 -30.05
C VAL A 193 0.55 0.55 -29.86
N GLN A 194 0.59 1.16 -28.67
CA GLN A 194 1.58 2.19 -28.33
C GLN A 194 1.84 2.20 -26.83
N LYS A 195 3.11 2.42 -26.45
CA LYS A 195 3.51 2.74 -25.07
C LYS A 195 4.26 4.06 -25.07
N THR A 196 3.78 5.00 -24.27
CA THR A 196 4.40 6.33 -24.11
C THR A 196 4.83 6.51 -22.65
N TRP A 197 6.11 6.79 -22.46
CA TRP A 197 6.70 6.97 -21.14
C TRP A 197 6.93 8.44 -20.86
N VAL A 198 6.33 8.94 -19.79
CA VAL A 198 6.34 10.35 -19.40
C VAL A 198 7.32 10.56 -18.25
N PRO A 199 8.32 11.44 -18.40
CA PRO A 199 9.26 11.74 -17.32
C PRO A 199 8.57 12.22 -16.03
N LEU A 200 9.16 11.88 -14.87
CA LEU A 200 8.56 12.21 -13.56
C LEU A 200 8.40 13.72 -13.32
N ASN A 201 9.23 14.52 -13.95
CA ASN A 201 9.20 16.00 -13.85
C ASN A 201 8.37 16.67 -14.94
N ALA A 202 7.67 15.91 -15.81
CA ALA A 202 6.83 16.49 -16.86
C ALA A 202 5.67 17.29 -16.26
N MET A 203 5.49 18.50 -16.78
CA MET A 203 4.40 19.41 -16.40
C MET A 203 3.36 19.54 -17.51
N ASP A 204 3.75 19.30 -18.76
CA ASP A 204 2.93 19.34 -19.94
C ASP A 204 2.75 17.93 -20.53
N PHE A 205 1.51 17.51 -20.66
CA PHE A 205 1.12 16.19 -21.20
C PHE A 205 0.56 16.29 -22.63
N ALA A 206 0.28 17.48 -23.15
CA ALA A 206 -0.29 17.68 -24.48
C ALA A 206 0.55 17.03 -25.59
N PRO A 207 1.90 17.09 -25.58
CA PRO A 207 2.71 16.41 -26.60
C PRO A 207 2.54 14.90 -26.63
N TYR A 208 2.26 14.28 -25.47
CA TYR A 208 2.03 12.84 -25.36
C TYR A 208 0.60 12.46 -25.76
N LEU A 209 -0.38 13.28 -25.38
CA LEU A 209 -1.79 13.04 -25.70
C LEU A 209 -2.08 13.18 -27.20
N THR A 210 -1.40 14.12 -27.89
CA THR A 210 -1.56 14.30 -29.35
C THR A 210 -1.02 13.15 -30.18
N GLN A 211 -0.11 12.32 -29.62
CA GLN A 211 0.46 11.15 -30.28
C GLN A 211 -0.41 9.90 -30.15
N VAL A 212 -1.47 9.92 -29.35
CA VAL A 212 -2.37 8.77 -29.18
C VAL A 212 -3.08 8.48 -30.50
N PRO A 213 -3.00 7.24 -31.02
CA PRO A 213 -3.72 6.85 -32.21
C PRO A 213 -5.23 7.03 -32.04
N ARG A 214 -5.90 7.49 -33.08
CA ARG A 214 -7.36 7.76 -33.01
C ARG A 214 -8.22 6.51 -33.08
N ASP A 215 -7.65 5.39 -33.53
CA ASP A 215 -8.30 4.09 -33.73
C ASP A 215 -8.12 3.15 -32.54
N VAL A 216 -8.01 3.70 -31.32
CA VAL A 216 -7.92 2.94 -30.09
C VAL A 216 -9.25 2.98 -29.33
N ASP A 217 -9.58 1.88 -28.66
CA ASP A 217 -10.78 1.74 -27.82
C ASP A 217 -10.65 2.46 -26.48
N ALA A 218 -9.41 2.58 -25.97
CA ALA A 218 -9.13 3.27 -24.71
C ALA A 218 -7.66 3.71 -24.59
N VAL A 219 -7.41 4.67 -23.70
CA VAL A 219 -6.09 4.98 -23.17
C VAL A 219 -5.91 4.31 -21.81
N VAL A 220 -4.85 3.52 -21.67
CA VAL A 220 -4.45 2.91 -20.39
C VAL A 220 -3.42 3.82 -19.73
N GLN A 221 -3.76 4.37 -18.57
CA GLN A 221 -2.87 5.24 -17.80
C GLN A 221 -2.27 4.55 -16.58
N VAL A 222 -1.02 4.89 -16.23
CA VAL A 222 -0.40 4.55 -14.94
C VAL A 222 0.31 5.79 -14.40
N PHE A 223 -0.46 6.64 -13.71
CA PHE A 223 0.01 7.84 -13.03
C PHE A 223 -0.45 7.87 -11.59
N VAL A 224 0.30 8.56 -10.72
CA VAL A 224 -0.04 8.74 -9.30
C VAL A 224 0.29 10.15 -8.83
N ALA A 225 -0.27 10.54 -7.68
CA ALA A 225 0.01 11.79 -6.99
C ALA A 225 -0.17 13.04 -7.89
N GLY A 226 0.73 14.01 -7.80
CA GLY A 226 0.63 15.27 -8.56
C GLY A 226 0.63 15.09 -10.09
N GLN A 227 1.27 14.06 -10.63
CA GLN A 227 1.20 13.76 -12.06
C GLN A 227 -0.19 13.25 -12.47
N ALA A 228 -0.84 12.45 -11.63
CA ALA A 228 -2.21 11.99 -11.89
C ALA A 228 -3.18 13.18 -12.04
N VAL A 229 -3.12 14.13 -11.11
CA VAL A 229 -3.99 15.33 -11.14
C VAL A 229 -3.75 16.17 -12.39
N ARG A 230 -2.47 16.42 -12.75
CA ARG A 230 -2.15 17.21 -13.96
C ARG A 230 -2.56 16.49 -15.23
N PHE A 231 -2.27 15.19 -15.32
CA PHE A 231 -2.64 14.39 -16.47
C PHE A 231 -4.17 14.37 -16.65
N ALA A 232 -4.93 14.17 -15.58
CA ALA A 232 -6.39 14.18 -15.61
C ALA A 232 -6.94 15.47 -16.21
N LYS A 233 -6.48 16.63 -15.72
CA LYS A 233 -6.90 17.94 -16.23
C LYS A 233 -6.60 18.12 -17.72
N GLN A 234 -5.37 17.84 -18.13
CA GLN A 234 -4.96 18.01 -19.53
C GLN A 234 -5.61 16.96 -20.45
N TYR A 235 -5.89 15.75 -19.93
CA TYR A 235 -6.71 14.78 -20.65
C TYR A 235 -8.13 15.34 -20.87
N GLY A 236 -8.74 15.94 -19.85
CA GLY A 236 -10.04 16.60 -19.93
C GLY A 236 -10.10 17.73 -20.97
N GLU A 237 -8.98 18.44 -21.16
CA GLU A 237 -8.83 19.53 -22.15
C GLU A 237 -8.47 19.02 -23.56
N SER A 238 -8.10 17.74 -23.69
CA SER A 238 -7.65 17.16 -24.96
C SER A 238 -8.78 16.76 -25.88
N ALA A 239 -8.47 16.58 -27.17
CA ALA A 239 -9.42 16.06 -28.17
C ALA A 239 -9.84 14.59 -27.93
N LEU A 240 -9.22 13.89 -27.00
CA LEU A 240 -9.53 12.52 -26.61
C LEU A 240 -10.70 12.44 -25.62
N HIS A 241 -10.86 13.47 -24.79
CA HIS A 241 -11.91 13.51 -23.78
C HIS A 241 -13.31 13.36 -24.39
N GLY A 242 -14.14 12.49 -23.80
CA GLY A 242 -15.47 12.17 -24.28
C GLY A 242 -15.53 11.28 -25.53
N LYS A 243 -14.36 10.96 -26.15
CA LYS A 243 -14.28 10.09 -27.34
C LYS A 243 -13.55 8.79 -27.09
N VAL A 244 -12.45 8.83 -26.33
CA VAL A 244 -11.63 7.68 -26.00
C VAL A 244 -11.68 7.49 -24.49
N PRO A 245 -12.21 6.39 -23.95
CA PRO A 245 -12.25 6.14 -22.52
C PRO A 245 -10.84 6.10 -21.89
N LEU A 246 -10.74 6.62 -20.66
CA LEU A 246 -9.53 6.52 -19.86
C LEU A 246 -9.70 5.40 -18.82
N ILE A 247 -8.80 4.41 -18.85
CA ILE A 247 -8.75 3.32 -17.87
C ILE A 247 -7.34 3.21 -17.31
N GLY A 248 -7.11 2.46 -16.21
CA GLY A 248 -5.76 2.26 -15.73
C GLY A 248 -5.66 1.87 -14.25
N THR A 249 -4.59 2.29 -13.60
CA THR A 249 -4.47 2.04 -12.15
C THR A 249 -5.52 2.82 -11.37
N GLY A 250 -6.13 2.17 -10.39
CA GLY A 250 -7.08 2.84 -9.48
C GLY A 250 -6.40 3.82 -8.52
N VAL A 251 -5.07 3.74 -8.36
CA VAL A 251 -4.30 4.74 -7.59
C VAL A 251 -4.39 6.12 -8.23
N PHE A 252 -4.60 6.19 -9.55
CA PHE A 252 -4.80 7.42 -10.28
C PHE A 252 -5.94 8.28 -9.69
N THR A 253 -7.06 7.65 -9.41
CA THR A 253 -8.26 8.28 -8.84
C THR A 253 -8.45 7.94 -7.36
N ASP A 254 -7.40 7.51 -6.67
CA ASP A 254 -7.49 7.35 -5.21
C ASP A 254 -7.87 8.68 -4.54
N GLN A 255 -8.50 8.61 -3.38
CA GLN A 255 -9.04 9.79 -2.68
C GLN A 255 -7.96 10.84 -2.37
N SER A 256 -6.68 10.44 -2.24
CA SER A 256 -5.56 11.38 -2.09
C SER A 256 -5.35 12.29 -3.31
N SER A 257 -5.63 11.79 -4.52
CA SER A 257 -5.51 12.50 -5.80
C SER A 257 -6.84 13.09 -6.27
N LEU A 258 -7.94 12.38 -6.04
CA LEU A 258 -9.27 12.70 -6.56
C LEU A 258 -9.79 14.08 -6.09
N GLN A 259 -9.36 14.53 -4.89
CA GLN A 259 -9.67 15.87 -4.37
C GLN A 259 -9.15 17.00 -5.26
N GLY A 260 -8.07 16.76 -6.01
CA GLY A 260 -7.48 17.72 -6.94
C GLY A 260 -8.02 17.64 -8.36
N MET A 261 -8.94 16.72 -8.63
CA MET A 261 -9.55 16.46 -9.94
C MET A 261 -10.98 17.01 -10.02
N GLY A 262 -11.47 17.19 -11.23
CA GLY A 262 -12.83 17.63 -11.51
C GLY A 262 -13.63 16.54 -12.25
N ASP A 263 -14.70 16.99 -12.92
CA ASP A 263 -15.62 16.08 -13.62
C ASP A 263 -14.98 15.38 -14.84
N GLU A 264 -13.78 15.80 -15.25
CA GLU A 264 -13.00 15.17 -16.33
C GLU A 264 -12.64 13.71 -16.09
N VAL A 265 -12.68 13.25 -14.85
CA VAL A 265 -12.40 11.84 -14.50
C VAL A 265 -13.65 11.00 -14.30
N ILE A 266 -14.85 11.58 -14.43
CA ILE A 266 -16.10 10.81 -14.33
C ILE A 266 -16.11 9.73 -15.41
N GLY A 267 -16.40 8.50 -15.01
CA GLY A 267 -16.39 7.34 -15.90
C GLY A 267 -15.02 6.66 -16.04
N HIS A 268 -13.91 7.20 -15.45
CA HIS A 268 -12.65 6.50 -15.38
C HIS A 268 -12.82 5.14 -14.70
N VAL A 269 -12.28 4.09 -15.32
CA VAL A 269 -12.29 2.72 -14.76
C VAL A 269 -10.87 2.35 -14.35
N GLY A 270 -10.72 2.00 -13.09
CA GLY A 270 -9.42 1.63 -12.51
C GLY A 270 -9.45 0.28 -11.78
N ALA A 271 -8.27 -0.30 -11.60
CA ALA A 271 -8.09 -1.48 -10.74
C ALA A 271 -7.30 -1.12 -9.49
N LEU A 272 -7.83 -1.48 -8.31
CA LEU A 272 -7.20 -1.20 -7.01
C LEU A 272 -7.58 -2.31 -6.01
N ILE A 273 -6.87 -2.36 -4.89
CA ILE A 273 -7.12 -3.35 -3.82
C ILE A 273 -8.08 -2.85 -2.74
N TRP A 274 -8.45 -1.58 -2.79
CA TRP A 274 -9.36 -0.97 -1.83
C TRP A 274 -10.16 0.19 -2.46
N ALA A 275 -11.38 0.35 -1.99
CA ALA A 275 -12.22 1.52 -2.26
C ALA A 275 -13.16 1.75 -1.06
N PRO A 276 -13.59 2.99 -0.79
CA PRO A 276 -14.47 3.27 0.34
C PRO A 276 -15.83 2.55 0.25
N THR A 277 -16.22 2.15 -0.94
CA THR A 277 -17.50 1.49 -1.25
C THR A 277 -17.46 -0.04 -1.17
N ILE A 278 -16.36 -0.64 -0.69
CA ILE A 278 -16.32 -2.10 -0.46
C ILE A 278 -17.32 -2.49 0.62
N ASP A 279 -18.21 -3.41 0.29
CA ASP A 279 -19.26 -3.86 1.19
C ASP A 279 -18.80 -5.04 2.06
N ASN A 280 -18.05 -4.74 3.12
CA ASN A 280 -17.77 -5.66 4.22
C ASN A 280 -17.75 -4.91 5.56
N ALA A 281 -17.96 -5.64 6.66
CA ALA A 281 -18.07 -5.04 8.00
C ALA A 281 -16.78 -4.32 8.44
N ALA A 282 -15.60 -4.88 8.11
CA ALA A 282 -14.31 -4.31 8.47
C ALA A 282 -14.08 -2.97 7.73
N ASN A 283 -14.48 -2.89 6.45
CA ASN A 283 -14.37 -1.66 5.67
C ASN A 283 -15.33 -0.58 6.19
N ARG A 284 -16.59 -0.91 6.45
CA ARG A 284 -17.54 0.06 7.00
C ARG A 284 -17.04 0.65 8.31
N ALA A 285 -16.54 -0.19 9.23
CA ALA A 285 -15.97 0.27 10.50
C ALA A 285 -14.71 1.15 10.29
N PHE A 286 -13.83 0.76 9.37
CA PHE A 286 -12.62 1.54 9.03
C PHE A 286 -12.98 2.90 8.42
N VAL A 287 -13.89 2.95 7.44
CA VAL A 287 -14.30 4.21 6.79
C VAL A 287 -14.90 5.16 7.81
N GLN A 288 -15.79 4.67 8.68
CA GLN A 288 -16.38 5.49 9.76
C GLN A 288 -15.32 6.04 10.71
N LEU A 289 -14.38 5.21 11.15
CA LEU A 289 -13.25 5.62 12.00
C LEU A 289 -12.42 6.70 11.31
N ALA A 290 -12.00 6.43 10.07
CA ALA A 290 -11.11 7.31 9.34
C ALA A 290 -11.76 8.66 8.99
N GLU A 291 -13.01 8.68 8.51
CA GLU A 291 -13.75 9.92 8.26
C GLU A 291 -13.92 10.76 9.53
N GLY A 292 -14.12 10.12 10.68
CA GLY A 292 -14.15 10.78 11.99
C GLY A 292 -12.83 11.46 12.34
N LYS A 293 -11.70 10.94 11.88
CA LYS A 293 -10.35 11.46 12.13
C LYS A 293 -9.92 12.50 11.10
N VAL A 294 -9.91 12.14 9.81
CA VAL A 294 -9.35 12.99 8.75
C VAL A 294 -10.36 13.97 8.16
N LYS A 295 -11.65 13.91 8.56
CA LYS A 295 -12.75 14.79 8.12
C LYS A 295 -12.97 14.80 6.60
N ARG A 296 -12.59 13.72 5.93
CA ARG A 296 -12.77 13.47 4.51
C ARG A 296 -12.82 11.96 4.24
N THR A 297 -13.22 11.55 3.05
CA THR A 297 -13.13 10.14 2.64
C THR A 297 -11.67 9.68 2.70
N PRO A 298 -11.36 8.58 3.40
CA PRO A 298 -10.00 8.07 3.47
C PRO A 298 -9.49 7.60 2.11
N SER A 299 -8.17 7.61 1.94
CA SER A 299 -7.49 7.05 0.79
C SER A 299 -7.13 5.58 1.01
N TYR A 300 -6.75 4.87 -0.07
CA TYR A 300 -6.26 3.49 0.07
C TYR A 300 -4.96 3.43 0.90
N PHE A 301 -4.17 4.51 0.92
CA PHE A 301 -2.99 4.61 1.77
C PHE A 301 -3.33 4.47 3.26
N HIS A 302 -4.40 5.14 3.71
CA HIS A 302 -4.91 4.95 5.06
C HIS A 302 -5.29 3.49 5.33
N ALA A 303 -6.04 2.86 4.41
CA ALA A 303 -6.52 1.50 4.58
C ALA A 303 -5.38 0.48 4.67
N VAL A 304 -4.37 0.58 3.80
CA VAL A 304 -3.22 -0.32 3.80
C VAL A 304 -2.40 -0.19 5.08
N MET A 305 -2.11 1.04 5.50
CA MET A 305 -1.28 1.28 6.70
C MET A 305 -2.04 0.99 7.99
N TYR A 306 -3.36 1.22 8.02
CA TYR A 306 -4.21 0.75 9.11
C TYR A 306 -4.15 -0.77 9.26
N SER A 307 -4.16 -1.50 8.14
CA SER A 307 -4.04 -2.96 8.15
C SER A 307 -2.68 -3.41 8.64
N SER A 308 -1.57 -2.81 8.15
CA SER A 308 -0.22 -3.16 8.60
C SER A 308 -0.02 -2.88 10.09
N GLY A 309 -0.53 -1.76 10.60
CA GLY A 309 -0.53 -1.46 12.03
C GLY A 309 -1.27 -2.51 12.86
N ARG A 310 -2.41 -2.99 12.38
CA ARG A 310 -3.14 -4.09 13.04
C ARG A 310 -2.38 -5.40 13.00
N TRP A 311 -1.67 -5.72 11.91
CA TRP A 311 -0.83 -6.90 11.85
C TRP A 311 0.31 -6.83 12.89
N ILE A 312 0.91 -5.65 13.09
CA ILE A 312 1.92 -5.44 14.13
C ILE A 312 1.34 -5.70 15.52
N ILE A 313 0.15 -5.16 15.81
CA ILE A 313 -0.54 -5.35 17.10
C ILE A 313 -0.83 -6.83 17.35
N GLU A 314 -1.44 -7.53 16.38
CA GLU A 314 -1.82 -8.94 16.54
C GLU A 314 -0.60 -9.86 16.60
N ALA A 315 0.45 -9.58 15.85
CA ALA A 315 1.72 -10.32 15.94
C ALA A 315 2.37 -10.16 17.32
N ALA A 316 2.40 -8.93 17.86
CA ALA A 316 2.91 -8.68 19.20
C ALA A 316 2.08 -9.39 20.27
N ARG A 317 0.74 -9.37 20.15
CA ARG A 317 -0.16 -10.11 21.05
C ARG A 317 0.07 -11.62 21.00
N ALA A 318 0.23 -12.17 19.80
CA ALA A 318 0.49 -13.61 19.62
C ALA A 318 1.81 -14.08 20.26
N LEU A 319 2.77 -13.16 20.41
CA LEU A 319 4.07 -13.42 21.06
C LEU A 319 4.11 -13.02 22.54
N GLY A 320 2.98 -12.59 23.13
CA GLY A 320 2.98 -12.07 24.50
C GLY A 320 3.90 -10.87 24.69
N GLY A 321 4.10 -10.08 23.62
CA GLY A 321 4.96 -8.89 23.61
C GLY A 321 6.45 -9.18 23.34
N ASN A 322 6.88 -10.43 23.20
CA ASN A 322 8.29 -10.78 22.93
C ASN A 322 8.60 -10.62 21.43
N VAL A 323 8.93 -9.40 21.01
CA VAL A 323 9.21 -9.01 19.63
C VAL A 323 10.70 -8.87 19.30
N GLU A 324 11.58 -9.15 20.25
CA GLU A 324 13.04 -9.05 20.13
C GLU A 324 13.63 -10.11 19.18
N ASP A 325 13.02 -11.29 19.13
CA ASP A 325 13.37 -12.32 18.15
C ASP A 325 12.75 -11.98 16.79
N ARG A 326 13.57 -11.46 15.91
CA ARG A 326 13.16 -10.95 14.59
C ARG A 326 12.52 -12.02 13.71
N ASP A 327 13.01 -13.25 13.75
CA ASP A 327 12.47 -14.33 12.92
C ASP A 327 11.09 -14.78 13.44
N ARG A 328 10.94 -14.91 14.75
CA ARG A 328 9.64 -15.20 15.36
C ARG A 328 8.64 -14.08 15.13
N PHE A 329 9.10 -12.83 15.21
CA PHE A 329 8.23 -11.68 14.97
C PHE A 329 7.80 -11.61 13.49
N LEU A 330 8.71 -11.85 12.55
CA LEU A 330 8.39 -11.93 11.11
C LEU A 330 7.35 -13.05 10.84
N ALA A 331 7.53 -14.22 11.44
CA ALA A 331 6.57 -15.32 11.30
C ALA A 331 5.20 -14.98 11.88
N ALA A 332 5.16 -14.28 13.02
CA ALA A 332 3.92 -13.80 13.63
C ALA A 332 3.23 -12.73 12.77
N LEU A 333 3.99 -11.81 12.17
CA LEU A 333 3.47 -10.81 11.22
C LEU A 333 2.82 -11.48 9.99
N ARG A 334 3.49 -12.49 9.41
CA ARG A 334 2.93 -13.27 8.29
C ARG A 334 1.61 -13.94 8.68
N LYS A 335 1.54 -14.55 9.86
CA LYS A 335 0.31 -15.15 10.36
C LYS A 335 -0.78 -14.09 10.64
N ALA A 336 -0.41 -12.98 11.24
CA ALA A 336 -1.36 -11.90 11.53
C ALA A 336 -2.00 -11.34 10.26
N SER A 337 -1.24 -11.20 9.15
CA SER A 337 -1.80 -10.71 7.88
C SER A 337 -2.87 -11.64 7.31
N ASP A 338 -2.75 -12.95 7.52
CA ASP A 338 -3.71 -13.94 7.02
C ASP A 338 -4.99 -14.04 7.89
N THR A 339 -4.92 -13.65 9.16
CA THR A 339 -5.99 -13.90 10.14
C THR A 339 -6.71 -12.65 10.63
N THR A 340 -6.10 -11.46 10.47
CA THR A 340 -6.71 -10.21 10.91
C THR A 340 -7.78 -9.76 9.91
N PRO A 341 -9.04 -9.52 10.32
CA PRO A 341 -10.06 -8.97 9.42
C PRO A 341 -9.59 -7.65 8.81
N ASP A 342 -9.68 -7.51 7.49
CA ASP A 342 -9.09 -6.39 6.75
C ASP A 342 -10.16 -5.59 6.00
N PRO A 343 -10.08 -4.24 5.96
CA PRO A 343 -10.97 -3.40 5.15
C PRO A 343 -11.01 -3.78 3.67
N ARG A 344 -9.90 -4.32 3.15
CA ARG A 344 -9.77 -4.76 1.76
C ARG A 344 -10.45 -6.10 1.46
N GLY A 345 -10.95 -6.80 2.49
CA GLY A 345 -11.44 -8.17 2.40
C GLY A 345 -10.37 -9.21 2.76
N PRO A 346 -10.51 -10.46 2.31
CA PRO A 346 -9.57 -11.53 2.65
C PRO A 346 -8.17 -11.27 2.06
N ILE A 347 -7.16 -11.55 2.87
CA ILE A 347 -5.75 -11.49 2.48
C ILE A 347 -5.08 -12.79 2.87
N LYS A 348 -4.21 -13.30 2.00
CA LYS A 348 -3.33 -14.43 2.29
C LYS A 348 -1.96 -14.16 1.65
N LEU A 349 -0.91 -14.20 2.45
CA LEU A 349 0.43 -14.06 1.88
C LEU A 349 0.83 -15.32 1.11
N ASP A 350 1.43 -15.10 -0.05
CA ASP A 350 2.13 -16.18 -0.76
C ASP A 350 3.51 -16.47 -0.12
N GLU A 351 4.18 -17.47 -0.64
CA GLU A 351 5.51 -17.88 -0.15
C GLU A 351 6.58 -16.78 -0.29
N TYR A 352 6.37 -15.84 -1.21
CA TYR A 352 7.28 -14.72 -1.49
C TYR A 352 6.99 -13.48 -0.62
N GLY A 353 5.94 -13.51 0.22
CA GLY A 353 5.56 -12.38 1.08
C GLY A 353 4.70 -11.33 0.38
N ASN A 354 4.04 -11.68 -0.72
CA ASN A 354 3.09 -10.82 -1.41
C ASN A 354 1.65 -11.23 -1.07
N PRO A 355 0.72 -10.28 -0.85
CA PRO A 355 -0.68 -10.60 -0.66
C PRO A 355 -1.34 -11.18 -1.91
N THR A 356 -1.96 -12.34 -1.77
CA THR A 356 -3.07 -12.77 -2.61
C THR A 356 -4.32 -12.17 -1.99
N GLN A 357 -5.03 -11.32 -2.72
CA GLN A 357 -6.11 -10.48 -2.19
C GLN A 357 -7.11 -10.11 -3.29
N ASN A 358 -8.25 -9.57 -2.89
CA ASN A 358 -9.21 -9.07 -3.87
C ASN A 358 -8.63 -7.89 -4.65
N VAL A 359 -8.93 -7.85 -5.94
CA VAL A 359 -8.76 -6.68 -6.80
C VAL A 359 -10.14 -6.19 -7.22
N TYR A 360 -10.38 -4.92 -6.98
CA TYR A 360 -11.63 -4.26 -7.28
C TYR A 360 -11.49 -3.42 -8.54
N ILE A 361 -12.38 -3.62 -9.50
CA ILE A 361 -12.56 -2.68 -10.58
C ILE A 361 -13.48 -1.59 -10.06
N VAL A 362 -12.97 -0.38 -10.08
CA VAL A 362 -13.67 0.80 -9.60
C VAL A 362 -13.99 1.74 -10.76
N LYS A 363 -15.09 2.47 -10.66
CA LYS A 363 -15.46 3.52 -11.58
C LYS A 363 -15.63 4.83 -10.82
N VAL A 364 -15.11 5.91 -11.35
CA VAL A 364 -15.35 7.22 -10.76
C VAL A 364 -16.77 7.67 -11.08
N GLU A 365 -17.50 7.96 -10.03
CA GLU A 365 -18.88 8.47 -10.09
C GLU A 365 -19.05 9.70 -9.20
N LYS A 366 -20.03 10.53 -9.52
CA LYS A 366 -20.40 11.67 -8.68
C LYS A 366 -21.60 11.30 -7.80
N VAL A 367 -21.35 11.09 -6.53
CA VAL A 367 -22.38 10.70 -5.54
C VAL A 367 -22.53 11.81 -4.52
N ASN A 368 -23.75 12.31 -4.35
CA ASN A 368 -24.05 13.45 -3.45
C ASN A 368 -23.12 14.66 -3.69
N GLY A 369 -22.84 14.95 -4.96
CA GLY A 369 -21.98 16.08 -5.38
C GLY A 369 -20.48 15.86 -5.21
N ARG A 370 -20.03 14.70 -4.75
CA ARG A 370 -18.61 14.36 -4.56
C ARG A 370 -18.18 13.24 -5.49
N LEU A 371 -16.96 13.34 -6.00
CA LEU A 371 -16.34 12.26 -6.77
C LEU A 371 -15.90 11.14 -5.83
N GLN A 372 -16.21 9.91 -6.19
CA GLN A 372 -15.76 8.71 -5.46
C GLN A 372 -15.53 7.53 -6.40
N ASN A 373 -14.70 6.60 -5.96
CA ASN A 373 -14.54 5.30 -6.59
C ASN A 373 -15.64 4.35 -6.11
N THR A 374 -16.51 3.93 -7.01
CA THR A 374 -17.54 2.91 -6.79
C THR A 374 -17.04 1.56 -7.30
N VAL A 375 -17.12 0.52 -6.47
CA VAL A 375 -16.79 -0.85 -6.90
C VAL A 375 -17.86 -1.34 -7.89
N ILE A 376 -17.44 -1.69 -9.11
CA ILE A 376 -18.31 -2.20 -10.16
C ILE A 376 -18.07 -3.68 -10.49
N HIS A 377 -16.91 -4.23 -10.09
CA HIS A 377 -16.58 -5.64 -10.21
C HIS A 377 -15.50 -6.04 -9.20
N THR A 378 -15.50 -7.32 -8.79
CA THR A 378 -14.50 -7.85 -7.87
C THR A 378 -13.86 -9.10 -8.45
N TYR A 379 -12.54 -9.11 -8.55
CA TYR A 379 -11.75 -10.31 -8.79
C TYR A 379 -11.28 -10.86 -7.44
N PRO A 380 -11.78 -12.02 -6.99
CA PRO A 380 -11.41 -12.54 -5.68
C PRO A 380 -10.00 -13.15 -5.68
N MET A 381 -9.27 -12.93 -4.59
CA MET A 381 -8.00 -13.59 -4.29
C MET A 381 -7.02 -13.63 -5.48
N VAL A 382 -6.73 -12.47 -6.06
CA VAL A 382 -5.80 -12.33 -7.18
C VAL A 382 -4.36 -12.52 -6.71
N SER A 383 -3.65 -13.47 -7.32
CA SER A 383 -2.20 -13.67 -7.12
C SER A 383 -1.39 -12.60 -7.87
N GLN A 384 -0.17 -12.30 -7.39
CA GLN A 384 0.79 -11.48 -8.15
C GLN A 384 1.17 -12.10 -9.51
N PHE A 385 0.96 -13.40 -9.66
CA PHE A 385 1.17 -14.14 -10.90
C PHE A 385 -0.09 -14.27 -11.75
N TRP A 386 -1.20 -13.63 -11.38
CA TRP A 386 -2.51 -13.78 -12.00
C TRP A 386 -2.97 -15.24 -11.95
N THR A 387 -3.35 -15.80 -13.09
CA THR A 387 -3.75 -17.21 -13.26
C THR A 387 -2.61 -18.08 -13.78
N TYR A 388 -1.42 -17.52 -13.97
CA TYR A 388 -0.25 -18.25 -14.43
C TYR A 388 0.38 -19.06 -13.28
N LYS A 389 1.00 -20.18 -13.59
CA LYS A 389 1.88 -20.88 -12.65
C LYS A 389 3.11 -20.00 -12.36
N ALA A 390 3.50 -19.91 -11.09
CA ALA A 390 4.58 -19.02 -10.68
C ALA A 390 5.90 -19.36 -11.41
N ASP A 391 6.25 -20.65 -11.51
CA ASP A 391 7.45 -21.13 -12.18
C ASP A 391 7.49 -20.77 -13.68
N GLU A 392 6.34 -20.84 -14.37
CA GLU A 392 6.22 -20.43 -15.77
C GLU A 392 6.29 -18.91 -15.91
N PHE A 393 5.62 -18.18 -15.03
CA PHE A 393 5.66 -16.72 -15.03
C PHE A 393 7.08 -16.19 -14.83
N LEU A 394 7.83 -16.79 -13.91
CA LEU A 394 9.19 -16.38 -13.55
C LEU A 394 10.24 -16.65 -14.64
N LYS A 395 9.94 -17.48 -15.65
CA LYS A 395 10.80 -17.69 -16.84
C LYS A 395 10.78 -16.50 -17.80
N SER A 396 9.70 -15.69 -17.79
CA SER A 396 9.62 -14.48 -18.61
C SER A 396 10.53 -13.37 -18.02
N PRO A 397 11.01 -12.42 -18.82
CA PRO A 397 11.72 -11.25 -18.30
C PRO A 397 10.83 -10.45 -17.30
N PRO A 398 11.44 -9.69 -16.37
CA PRO A 398 10.69 -8.73 -15.56
C PRO A 398 10.05 -7.68 -16.47
N TYR A 399 8.92 -7.14 -16.02
CA TYR A 399 8.31 -6.02 -16.72
C TYR A 399 9.19 -4.79 -16.61
N ASP A 400 9.52 -4.22 -17.74
CA ASP A 400 10.33 -3.01 -17.83
C ASP A 400 9.84 -2.10 -18.98
N ARG A 401 10.62 -1.06 -19.28
CA ARG A 401 10.31 -0.10 -20.33
C ARG A 401 10.12 -0.76 -21.71
N SER A 402 10.82 -1.84 -21.98
CA SER A 402 10.85 -2.55 -23.27
C SER A 402 9.99 -3.81 -23.29
N TYR A 403 9.75 -4.43 -22.13
CA TYR A 403 9.04 -5.70 -22.02
C TYR A 403 7.69 -5.59 -21.28
N PRO A 404 6.60 -6.21 -21.79
CA PRO A 404 6.45 -6.87 -23.09
C PRO A 404 6.64 -5.88 -24.25
N PRO A 405 7.18 -6.28 -25.41
CA PRO A 405 7.33 -5.39 -26.54
C PRO A 405 5.97 -5.02 -27.16
N VAL A 406 5.88 -3.85 -27.80
CA VAL A 406 4.75 -3.53 -28.68
C VAL A 406 4.89 -4.39 -29.93
N LYS A 407 3.89 -5.21 -30.20
CA LYS A 407 3.89 -6.06 -31.39
C LYS A 407 3.56 -5.23 -32.64
N PRO A 408 4.20 -5.49 -33.77
CA PRO A 408 3.97 -4.76 -35.03
C PRO A 408 2.53 -4.91 -35.56
#